data_2e26b3b944536d6b4cfe7964009f764b
#
_entry.id   2e26b3b944536d6b4cfe7964009f764b
#
_cell.length_a   1.000
_cell.length_b   1.000
_cell.length_c   1.000
_cell.angle_alpha   90.00
_cell.angle_beta   90.00
_cell.angle_gamma   90.00
#
_symmetry.space_group_name_H-M   'P 1'
#
loop_
_entity.id
_entity.type
_entity.pdbx_description
1 polymer ?
#
loop_
_entity_poly.entity_id
_entity_poly.type
_entity_poly.pdbx_seq_one_letter_code
_entity_poly.pdbx_strand_id
1 'polypeptide(L)'
;MQSDEFGYLQNENRRNRYFVMKKYTAVFAALMIIVNGFTFDAFAQPDLNLEGSSTLLMETRHDQIIYRENEDKRRLPASVTKIMTVATAFDIINEKNIPMDTFVSISENAAKIKGARIKVFKGEMLTLDSLISAIVINSANNASVALAEYLAGSEAEFVKLMNIKADEMGLKDTNFVSCNGLTLSNRHYSTALDIAQIALELIEEGDILRYSSIKEKDIIIYKGPEMPVRRIKLESTNRLLGEYEGIDGMKTGWMGPESGYCFVGTAQVDGTRLLSVTLGAQEKDGNFRDTVKMMDYGFGDFRYLTLMEKNQEAGSARVEGSFRKVRGILKDDLVIYGNFEEGEYSTEAVFDELELPIKEGQKIGTLYVYGKDKIVHQAELVSKSDVSRLWIFVLADRIKSLFS
;
A
#
# COMPACT_ATOMS: atom_id res chain seq x y z
N MET A 1 -19.57 62.77 -26.71
CA MET A 1 -18.24 62.19 -26.97
C MET A 1 -17.57 61.76 -25.69
N GLN A 2 -18.19 60.90 -24.93
CA GLN A 2 -17.61 60.33 -23.66
C GLN A 2 -17.99 58.86 -23.38
N SER A 3 -18.57 58.17 -24.36
CA SER A 3 -19.04 56.78 -24.23
C SER A 3 -18.14 55.71 -24.87
N ASP A 4 -17.14 56.09 -25.66
CA ASP A 4 -16.34 55.15 -26.44
C ASP A 4 -14.98 54.79 -25.84
N GLU A 5 -14.45 55.56 -24.89
CA GLU A 5 -13.19 55.22 -24.22
C GLU A 5 -13.32 54.16 -23.14
N PHE A 6 -14.50 54.06 -22.52
CA PHE A 6 -14.74 53.00 -21.49
C PHE A 6 -14.90 51.61 -22.08
N GLY A 7 -15.35 51.50 -23.33
CA GLY A 7 -15.47 50.23 -24.04
C GLY A 7 -14.14 49.61 -24.48
N TYR A 8 -13.16 50.46 -24.77
CA TYR A 8 -11.83 50.04 -25.25
C TYR A 8 -10.97 49.46 -24.11
N LEU A 9 -10.99 50.05 -22.93
CA LEU A 9 -10.23 49.61 -21.76
C LEU A 9 -10.77 48.29 -21.15
N GLN A 10 -12.08 48.03 -21.27
CA GLN A 10 -12.65 46.75 -20.83
C GLN A 10 -12.30 45.61 -21.80
N ASN A 11 -12.11 45.85 -23.10
CA ASN A 11 -11.77 44.84 -24.08
C ASN A 11 -10.28 44.45 -24.05
N GLU A 12 -9.38 45.36 -23.74
CA GLU A 12 -7.95 45.08 -23.54
C GLU A 12 -7.71 44.23 -22.27
N ASN A 13 -8.42 44.53 -21.17
CA ASN A 13 -8.32 43.77 -19.93
C ASN A 13 -8.93 42.34 -20.08
N ARG A 14 -9.96 42.15 -20.91
CA ARG A 14 -10.48 40.85 -21.22
C ARG A 14 -9.54 40.03 -22.15
N ARG A 15 -8.90 40.66 -23.14
CA ARG A 15 -7.94 40.00 -24.03
C ARG A 15 -6.67 39.60 -23.27
N ASN A 16 -6.16 40.43 -22.37
CA ASN A 16 -4.99 40.07 -21.56
C ASN A 16 -5.31 38.96 -20.55
N ARG A 17 -6.48 38.95 -19.90
CA ARG A 17 -6.92 37.84 -19.06
C ARG A 17 -7.08 36.54 -19.84
N TYR A 18 -7.57 36.59 -21.07
CA TYR A 18 -7.72 35.40 -21.93
C TYR A 18 -6.36 34.84 -22.41
N PHE A 19 -5.39 35.72 -22.65
CA PHE A 19 -4.04 35.29 -23.07
C PHE A 19 -3.23 34.72 -21.90
N VAL A 20 -3.38 35.30 -20.71
CA VAL A 20 -2.78 34.79 -19.48
C VAL A 20 -3.41 33.45 -19.10
N MET A 21 -4.74 33.35 -19.13
CA MET A 21 -5.42 32.05 -18.85
C MET A 21 -5.07 30.94 -19.87
N LYS A 22 -4.90 31.26 -21.16
CA LYS A 22 -4.47 30.26 -22.17
C LYS A 22 -3.02 29.81 -21.97
N LYS A 23 -2.13 30.64 -21.47
CA LYS A 23 -0.77 30.25 -21.11
C LYS A 23 -0.75 29.33 -19.88
N TYR A 24 -1.57 29.60 -18.86
CA TYR A 24 -1.65 28.76 -17.67
C TYR A 24 -2.39 27.45 -17.92
N THR A 25 -3.43 27.44 -18.76
CA THR A 25 -4.10 26.18 -19.16
C THR A 25 -3.22 25.28 -20.05
N ALA A 26 -2.35 25.84 -20.88
CA ALA A 26 -1.41 25.05 -21.67
C ALA A 26 -0.26 24.46 -20.81
N VAL A 27 0.22 25.22 -19.80
CA VAL A 27 1.23 24.76 -18.83
C VAL A 27 0.61 23.74 -17.87
N PHE A 28 -0.64 23.95 -17.42
CA PHE A 28 -1.36 22.98 -16.58
C PHE A 28 -1.73 21.70 -17.34
N ALA A 29 -2.08 21.81 -18.63
CA ALA A 29 -2.33 20.63 -19.47
C ALA A 29 -1.04 19.87 -19.80
N ALA A 30 0.10 20.56 -19.95
CA ALA A 30 1.40 19.93 -20.12
C ALA A 30 1.90 19.26 -18.82
N LEU A 31 1.65 19.87 -17.64
CA LEU A 31 1.95 19.25 -16.34
C LEU A 31 1.03 18.05 -16.05
N MET A 32 -0.26 18.12 -16.42
CA MET A 32 -1.21 16.99 -16.23
C MET A 32 -0.93 15.81 -17.19
N ILE A 33 -0.33 16.07 -18.36
CA ILE A 33 0.10 15.02 -19.29
C ILE A 33 1.38 14.33 -18.79
N ILE A 34 2.23 15.03 -18.06
CA ILE A 34 3.45 14.47 -17.46
C ILE A 34 3.14 13.58 -16.26
N VAL A 35 2.06 13.85 -15.48
CA VAL A 35 1.67 13.05 -14.31
C VAL A 35 0.91 11.77 -14.68
N ASN A 36 0.28 11.68 -15.86
CA ASN A 36 -0.53 10.52 -16.28
C ASN A 36 0.16 9.59 -17.31
N GLY A 37 1.44 9.77 -17.58
CA GLY A 37 2.16 9.00 -18.60
C GLY A 37 3.35 8.18 -18.14
N PHE A 38 3.68 8.19 -16.84
CA PHE A 38 4.78 7.37 -16.33
C PHE A 38 4.27 5.99 -15.93
N THR A 39 4.23 5.08 -16.89
CA THR A 39 4.27 3.65 -16.59
C THR A 39 5.65 3.38 -15.99
N PHE A 40 5.68 2.96 -14.72
CA PHE A 40 6.87 2.43 -14.07
C PHE A 40 7.21 1.07 -14.69
N ASP A 41 7.82 1.05 -15.85
CA ASP A 41 8.45 -0.16 -16.39
C ASP A 41 9.94 -0.07 -16.10
N ALA A 42 10.32 -0.31 -14.86
CA ALA A 42 11.70 -0.47 -14.44
C ALA A 42 12.24 -1.78 -15.01
N PHE A 43 13.40 -1.80 -15.62
CA PHE A 43 14.07 -2.93 -16.26
C PHE A 43 13.16 -3.70 -17.25
N ALA A 44 13.69 -4.30 -18.29
CA ALA A 44 12.96 -5.38 -18.97
C ALA A 44 12.81 -6.49 -17.94
N GLN A 45 11.66 -6.55 -17.27
CA GLN A 45 11.37 -7.61 -16.31
C GLN A 45 11.58 -8.94 -17.04
N PRO A 46 12.27 -9.91 -16.42
CA PRO A 46 12.33 -11.22 -17.02
C PRO A 46 10.92 -11.79 -17.11
N ASP A 47 10.64 -12.53 -18.16
CA ASP A 47 9.43 -13.34 -18.19
C ASP A 47 9.59 -14.49 -17.20
N LEU A 48 8.96 -14.38 -16.04
CA LEU A 48 8.96 -15.44 -15.03
C LEU A 48 7.96 -16.56 -15.37
N ASN A 49 7.22 -16.42 -16.47
CA ASN A 49 6.19 -17.35 -16.89
C ASN A 49 5.26 -17.74 -15.72
N LEU A 50 4.60 -16.71 -15.16
CA LEU A 50 3.68 -16.83 -14.03
C LEU A 50 2.29 -17.25 -14.52
N GLU A 51 1.56 -17.95 -13.66
CA GLU A 51 0.19 -18.46 -13.92
C GLU A 51 -0.89 -17.47 -13.44
N GLY A 52 -0.53 -16.57 -12.54
CA GLY A 52 -1.41 -15.55 -11.99
C GLY A 52 -1.84 -14.52 -13.01
N SER A 53 -3.11 -14.16 -12.99
CA SER A 53 -3.66 -13.11 -13.87
C SER A 53 -3.23 -11.70 -13.44
N SER A 54 -2.80 -11.52 -12.20
CA SER A 54 -2.19 -10.30 -11.66
C SER A 54 -1.17 -10.71 -10.61
N THR A 55 0.06 -10.19 -10.73
CA THR A 55 1.17 -10.55 -9.84
C THR A 55 1.99 -9.31 -9.47
N LEU A 56 2.58 -9.37 -8.28
CA LEU A 56 3.47 -8.35 -7.76
C LEU A 56 4.48 -8.96 -6.80
N LEU A 57 5.72 -8.51 -6.87
CA LEU A 57 6.76 -8.78 -5.89
C LEU A 57 7.37 -7.46 -5.44
N MET A 58 7.51 -7.26 -4.13
CA MET A 58 8.15 -6.07 -3.58
C MET A 58 9.13 -6.41 -2.44
N GLU A 59 10.13 -5.58 -2.29
CA GLU A 59 10.98 -5.50 -1.12
C GLU A 59 10.30 -4.55 -0.12
N THR A 60 10.14 -5.01 1.14
CA THR A 60 9.23 -4.34 2.08
C THR A 60 9.88 -3.22 2.90
N ARG A 61 11.21 -3.17 2.99
CA ARG A 61 11.91 -2.16 3.81
C ARG A 61 11.90 -0.76 3.18
N HIS A 62 11.86 -0.73 1.83
CA HIS A 62 11.88 0.50 1.05
C HIS A 62 10.66 0.62 0.13
N ASP A 63 9.63 -0.21 0.32
CA ASP A 63 8.40 -0.27 -0.48
C ASP A 63 8.67 -0.42 -1.98
N GLN A 64 9.76 -1.10 -2.31
CA GLN A 64 10.24 -1.18 -3.67
C GLN A 64 9.62 -2.35 -4.42
N ILE A 65 8.83 -2.04 -5.47
CA ILE A 65 8.31 -3.06 -6.40
C ILE A 65 9.46 -3.51 -7.31
N ILE A 66 9.77 -4.81 -7.32
CA ILE A 66 10.84 -5.43 -8.10
C ILE A 66 10.31 -6.31 -9.25
N TYR A 67 9.06 -6.73 -9.20
CA TYR A 67 8.35 -7.39 -10.29
C TYR A 67 6.85 -7.08 -10.24
N ARG A 68 6.22 -6.94 -11.41
CA ARG A 68 4.77 -6.72 -11.48
C ARG A 68 4.22 -7.09 -12.86
N GLU A 69 3.02 -7.62 -12.87
CA GLU A 69 2.27 -7.90 -14.08
C GLU A 69 0.77 -7.74 -13.79
N ASN A 70 0.10 -6.82 -14.51
CA ASN A 70 -1.31 -6.49 -14.32
C ASN A 70 -1.68 -6.16 -12.85
N GLU A 71 -0.76 -5.56 -12.11
CA GLU A 71 -0.86 -5.31 -10.67
C GLU A 71 -2.00 -4.36 -10.28
N ASP A 72 -2.43 -3.51 -11.22
CA ASP A 72 -3.51 -2.54 -11.10
C ASP A 72 -4.89 -3.08 -11.53
N LYS A 73 -4.96 -4.30 -12.05
CA LYS A 73 -6.22 -4.88 -12.53
C LYS A 73 -7.08 -5.38 -11.39
N ARG A 74 -8.33 -4.94 -11.35
CA ARG A 74 -9.33 -5.42 -10.38
C ARG A 74 -9.56 -6.91 -10.56
N ARG A 75 -9.43 -7.64 -9.45
CA ARG A 75 -9.64 -9.09 -9.37
C ARG A 75 -10.54 -9.42 -8.19
N LEU A 76 -11.12 -10.61 -8.22
CA LEU A 76 -11.85 -11.17 -7.10
C LEU A 76 -10.85 -11.79 -6.11
N PRO A 77 -10.61 -11.21 -4.92
CA PRO A 77 -9.54 -11.64 -4.03
C PRO A 77 -9.85 -12.92 -3.26
N ALA A 78 -11.08 -13.42 -3.33
CA ALA A 78 -11.53 -14.56 -2.53
C ALA A 78 -11.15 -14.37 -1.04
N SER A 79 -10.66 -15.42 -0.37
CA SER A 79 -10.26 -15.33 1.06
C SER A 79 -9.02 -14.49 1.35
N VAL A 80 -8.32 -13.94 0.34
CA VAL A 80 -7.30 -12.90 0.56
C VAL A 80 -7.93 -11.64 1.17
N THR A 81 -9.22 -11.39 0.95
CA THR A 81 -10.03 -10.37 1.66
C THR A 81 -9.76 -10.33 3.16
N LYS A 82 -9.47 -11.49 3.78
CA LYS A 82 -9.30 -11.59 5.24
C LYS A 82 -8.08 -10.85 5.79
N ILE A 83 -7.12 -10.46 4.94
CA ILE A 83 -6.04 -9.57 5.40
C ILE A 83 -6.62 -8.19 5.76
N MET A 84 -7.51 -7.60 4.95
CA MET A 84 -8.21 -6.36 5.32
C MET A 84 -9.11 -6.57 6.55
N THR A 85 -9.75 -7.72 6.67
CA THR A 85 -10.55 -8.05 7.86
C THR A 85 -9.71 -8.05 9.13
N VAL A 86 -8.51 -8.61 9.08
CA VAL A 86 -7.58 -8.64 10.23
C VAL A 86 -7.01 -7.25 10.49
N ALA A 87 -6.62 -6.49 9.46
CA ALA A 87 -6.14 -5.13 9.59
C ALA A 87 -7.20 -4.24 10.28
N THR A 88 -8.43 -4.21 9.76
CA THR A 88 -9.54 -3.46 10.38
C THR A 88 -9.83 -3.92 11.81
N ALA A 89 -9.71 -5.23 12.08
CA ALA A 89 -9.93 -5.76 13.43
C ALA A 89 -8.84 -5.30 14.41
N PHE A 90 -7.57 -5.31 14.00
CA PHE A 90 -6.47 -4.82 14.84
C PHE A 90 -6.60 -3.33 15.16
N ASP A 91 -6.99 -2.49 14.20
CA ASP A 91 -7.26 -1.08 14.47
C ASP A 91 -8.28 -0.90 15.58
N ILE A 92 -9.44 -1.58 15.49
CA ILE A 92 -10.51 -1.47 16.48
C ILE A 92 -10.07 -2.03 17.84
N ILE A 93 -9.35 -3.15 17.84
CA ILE A 93 -8.85 -3.80 19.05
C ILE A 93 -7.84 -2.89 19.75
N ASN A 94 -6.92 -2.29 19.00
CA ASN A 94 -5.89 -1.40 19.51
C ASN A 94 -6.49 -0.07 20.01
N GLU A 95 -7.36 0.56 19.21
CA GLU A 95 -8.05 1.81 19.58
C GLU A 95 -8.85 1.66 20.87
N LYS A 96 -9.60 0.56 21.01
CA LYS A 96 -10.45 0.28 22.17
C LYS A 96 -9.72 -0.45 23.30
N ASN A 97 -8.44 -0.78 23.13
CA ASN A 97 -7.63 -1.55 24.08
C ASN A 97 -8.31 -2.86 24.52
N ILE A 98 -8.86 -3.64 23.56
CA ILE A 98 -9.59 -4.87 23.85
C ILE A 98 -8.56 -6.01 24.07
N PRO A 99 -8.57 -6.69 25.25
CA PRO A 99 -7.65 -7.79 25.49
C PRO A 99 -7.89 -8.97 24.53
N MET A 100 -6.81 -9.61 24.06
CA MET A 100 -6.88 -10.71 23.09
C MET A 100 -7.49 -12.01 23.67
N ASP A 101 -7.56 -12.15 24.98
CA ASP A 101 -8.26 -13.23 25.69
C ASP A 101 -9.75 -12.96 25.92
N THR A 102 -10.27 -11.84 25.42
CA THR A 102 -11.69 -11.50 25.48
C THR A 102 -12.53 -12.57 24.76
N PHE A 103 -13.54 -13.10 25.46
CA PHE A 103 -14.45 -14.11 24.94
C PHE A 103 -15.51 -13.51 24.01
N VAL A 104 -15.60 -14.06 22.81
CA VAL A 104 -16.59 -13.71 21.79
C VAL A 104 -17.56 -14.87 21.61
N SER A 105 -18.87 -14.61 21.76
CA SER A 105 -19.92 -15.61 21.57
C SER A 105 -20.25 -15.78 20.09
N ILE A 106 -20.35 -17.02 19.63
CA ILE A 106 -20.75 -17.36 18.26
C ILE A 106 -22.24 -17.16 18.08
N SER A 107 -22.61 -16.25 17.19
CA SER A 107 -24.00 -16.00 16.80
C SER A 107 -24.58 -17.17 15.99
N GLU A 108 -25.91 -17.19 15.87
CA GLU A 108 -26.57 -18.13 14.96
C GLU A 108 -26.18 -17.91 13.48
N ASN A 109 -25.98 -16.66 13.09
CA ASN A 109 -25.55 -16.31 11.74
C ASN A 109 -24.11 -16.81 11.48
N ALA A 110 -23.15 -16.48 12.33
CA ALA A 110 -21.77 -16.95 12.20
C ALA A 110 -21.70 -18.49 12.16
N ALA A 111 -22.45 -19.20 13.02
CA ALA A 111 -22.45 -20.67 13.03
C ALA A 111 -22.93 -21.32 11.72
N LYS A 112 -23.78 -20.63 10.93
CA LYS A 112 -24.36 -21.12 9.67
C LYS A 112 -23.52 -20.80 8.43
N ILE A 113 -22.46 -19.99 8.55
CA ILE A 113 -21.60 -19.59 7.44
C ILE A 113 -20.98 -20.83 6.78
N LYS A 114 -20.97 -20.83 5.43
CA LYS A 114 -20.48 -21.92 4.58
C LYS A 114 -19.02 -21.74 4.14
N GLY A 115 -18.52 -22.70 3.40
CA GLY A 115 -17.14 -22.72 2.90
C GLY A 115 -16.13 -23.14 3.96
N ALA A 116 -14.91 -22.59 3.89
CA ALA A 116 -13.87 -22.83 4.89
C ALA A 116 -14.36 -22.33 6.27
N ARG A 117 -14.33 -23.21 7.28
CA ARG A 117 -14.89 -22.91 8.61
C ARG A 117 -14.35 -23.83 9.69
N ILE A 118 -14.36 -23.37 10.92
CA ILE A 118 -14.19 -24.20 12.11
C ILE A 118 -15.55 -24.75 12.57
N LYS A 119 -15.55 -25.91 13.24
CA LYS A 119 -16.78 -26.51 13.77
C LYS A 119 -17.17 -25.85 15.08
N VAL A 120 -18.06 -24.87 15.02
CA VAL A 120 -18.59 -24.13 16.17
C VAL A 120 -20.12 -24.03 16.08
N PHE A 121 -20.78 -23.88 17.23
CA PHE A 121 -22.22 -23.80 17.36
C PHE A 121 -22.63 -22.48 18.04
N LYS A 122 -23.90 -22.06 17.82
CA LYS A 122 -24.49 -20.90 18.46
C LYS A 122 -24.30 -20.95 19.98
N GLY A 123 -23.84 -19.86 20.56
CA GLY A 123 -23.61 -19.69 21.99
C GLY A 123 -22.29 -20.27 22.50
N GLU A 124 -21.53 -20.98 21.68
CA GLU A 124 -20.16 -21.31 22.01
C GLU A 124 -19.28 -20.05 21.95
N MET A 125 -18.17 -20.07 22.66
CA MET A 125 -17.27 -18.91 22.79
C MET A 125 -15.85 -19.26 22.40
N LEU A 126 -15.18 -18.29 21.81
CA LEU A 126 -13.74 -18.31 21.52
C LEU A 126 -13.14 -16.98 22.02
N THR A 127 -11.84 -17.00 22.32
CA THR A 127 -11.11 -15.75 22.52
C THR A 127 -10.88 -15.02 21.20
N LEU A 128 -10.65 -13.72 21.23
CA LEU A 128 -10.25 -12.95 20.04
C LEU A 128 -9.01 -13.54 19.38
N ASP A 129 -7.99 -13.94 20.16
CA ASP A 129 -6.80 -14.64 19.65
C ASP A 129 -7.16 -15.92 18.90
N SER A 130 -8.09 -16.71 19.41
CA SER A 130 -8.56 -17.93 18.75
C SER A 130 -9.33 -17.66 17.47
N LEU A 131 -10.15 -16.58 17.42
CA LEU A 131 -10.86 -16.18 16.21
C LEU A 131 -9.87 -15.72 15.12
N ILE A 132 -8.92 -14.83 15.45
CA ILE A 132 -7.90 -14.36 14.51
C ILE A 132 -7.03 -15.54 14.04
N SER A 133 -6.64 -16.44 14.95
CA SER A 133 -5.93 -17.67 14.58
C SER A 133 -6.72 -18.50 13.55
N ALA A 134 -8.02 -18.70 13.77
CA ALA A 134 -8.86 -19.46 12.84
C ALA A 134 -9.03 -18.75 11.48
N ILE A 135 -9.05 -17.43 11.46
CA ILE A 135 -9.13 -16.61 10.23
C ILE A 135 -7.85 -16.72 9.41
N VAL A 136 -6.70 -16.54 10.05
CA VAL A 136 -5.41 -16.47 9.37
C VAL A 136 -4.91 -17.85 8.99
N ILE A 137 -4.88 -18.79 9.94
CA ILE A 137 -4.31 -20.12 9.75
C ILE A 137 -5.21 -21.00 8.86
N ASN A 138 -6.49 -21.13 9.25
CA ASN A 138 -7.43 -22.07 8.62
C ASN A 138 -8.40 -21.39 7.62
N SER A 139 -8.28 -20.08 7.43
CA SER A 139 -9.16 -19.31 6.55
C SER A 139 -10.66 -19.35 6.93
N ALA A 140 -11.00 -19.53 8.21
CA ALA A 140 -12.36 -19.77 8.67
C ALA A 140 -13.31 -18.58 8.42
N ASN A 141 -14.29 -18.74 7.52
CA ASN A 141 -15.28 -17.72 7.17
C ASN A 141 -16.20 -17.37 8.36
N ASN A 142 -16.61 -18.38 9.12
CA ASN A 142 -17.46 -18.18 10.27
C ASN A 142 -16.77 -17.47 11.44
N ALA A 143 -15.45 -17.63 11.57
CA ALA A 143 -14.66 -16.85 12.51
C ALA A 143 -14.58 -15.37 12.10
N SER A 144 -14.45 -15.07 10.79
CA SER A 144 -14.47 -13.69 10.27
C SER A 144 -15.79 -12.99 10.57
N VAL A 145 -16.92 -13.69 10.36
CA VAL A 145 -18.25 -13.12 10.66
C VAL A 145 -18.44 -12.92 12.16
N ALA A 146 -18.04 -13.88 13.00
CA ALA A 146 -18.12 -13.72 14.45
C ALA A 146 -17.28 -12.54 14.98
N LEU A 147 -16.08 -12.36 14.42
CA LEU A 147 -15.20 -11.22 14.73
C LEU A 147 -15.86 -9.90 14.31
N ALA A 148 -16.38 -9.83 13.09
CA ALA A 148 -17.07 -8.65 12.55
C ALA A 148 -18.30 -8.26 13.39
N GLU A 149 -19.15 -9.24 13.73
CA GLU A 149 -20.33 -9.02 14.58
C GLU A 149 -19.93 -8.52 15.98
N TYR A 150 -18.87 -9.05 16.56
CA TYR A 150 -18.40 -8.61 17.87
C TYR A 150 -17.87 -7.18 17.86
N LEU A 151 -17.01 -6.84 16.88
CA LEU A 151 -16.33 -5.55 16.84
C LEU A 151 -17.21 -4.39 16.36
N ALA A 152 -18.16 -4.65 15.44
CA ALA A 152 -19.00 -3.64 14.81
C ALA A 152 -20.52 -3.88 14.94
N GLY A 153 -20.95 -4.91 15.66
CA GLY A 153 -22.37 -5.26 15.86
C GLY A 153 -23.00 -6.04 14.70
N SER A 154 -22.43 -5.98 13.48
CA SER A 154 -22.85 -6.78 12.32
C SER A 154 -21.74 -6.88 11.28
N GLU A 155 -21.80 -7.91 10.40
CA GLU A 155 -20.90 -8.00 9.23
C GLU A 155 -21.03 -6.76 8.34
N ALA A 156 -22.25 -6.26 8.12
CA ALA A 156 -22.50 -5.10 7.26
C ALA A 156 -21.81 -3.82 7.78
N GLU A 157 -21.87 -3.55 9.08
CA GLU A 157 -21.20 -2.40 9.68
C GLU A 157 -19.68 -2.59 9.64
N PHE A 158 -19.18 -3.79 9.89
CA PHE A 158 -17.76 -4.10 9.79
C PHE A 158 -17.22 -3.91 8.37
N VAL A 159 -17.96 -4.33 7.34
CA VAL A 159 -17.58 -4.12 5.94
C VAL A 159 -17.51 -2.62 5.58
N LYS A 160 -18.35 -1.77 6.18
CA LYS A 160 -18.21 -0.31 6.02
C LYS A 160 -16.87 0.18 6.59
N LEU A 161 -16.46 -0.32 7.77
CA LEU A 161 -15.16 0.03 8.36
C LEU A 161 -13.99 -0.46 7.49
N MET A 162 -14.09 -1.67 6.91
CA MET A 162 -13.10 -2.15 5.93
C MET A 162 -12.95 -1.20 4.73
N ASN A 163 -14.06 -0.68 4.20
CA ASN A 163 -14.01 0.26 3.07
C ASN A 163 -13.53 1.65 3.50
N ILE A 164 -13.87 2.13 4.70
CA ILE A 164 -13.31 3.36 5.26
C ILE A 164 -11.79 3.24 5.37
N LYS A 165 -11.27 2.13 5.93
CA LYS A 165 -9.82 1.87 5.99
C LYS A 165 -9.20 1.83 4.59
N ALA A 166 -9.85 1.19 3.62
CA ALA A 166 -9.37 1.18 2.23
C ALA A 166 -9.26 2.60 1.64
N ASP A 167 -10.26 3.46 1.90
CA ASP A 167 -10.25 4.87 1.47
C ASP A 167 -9.14 5.67 2.18
N GLU A 168 -8.94 5.48 3.49
CA GLU A 168 -7.87 6.12 4.29
C GLU A 168 -6.48 5.70 3.81
N MET A 169 -6.29 4.43 3.43
CA MET A 169 -5.07 3.92 2.80
C MET A 169 -4.90 4.37 1.34
N GLY A 170 -5.90 5.03 0.73
CA GLY A 170 -5.86 5.46 -0.67
C GLY A 170 -6.03 4.34 -1.70
N LEU A 171 -6.63 3.20 -1.33
CA LEU A 171 -6.83 2.03 -2.18
C LEU A 171 -8.00 2.24 -3.15
N LYS A 172 -7.74 2.93 -4.26
CA LYS A 172 -8.78 3.40 -5.20
C LYS A 172 -9.45 2.29 -5.99
N ASP A 173 -8.79 1.15 -6.12
CA ASP A 173 -9.27 0.00 -6.89
C ASP A 173 -9.64 -1.18 -6.01
N THR A 174 -10.08 -0.88 -4.78
CA THR A 174 -10.52 -1.86 -3.78
C THR A 174 -11.91 -1.52 -3.26
N ASN A 175 -12.78 -2.52 -3.17
CA ASN A 175 -14.07 -2.42 -2.50
C ASN A 175 -14.51 -3.78 -1.96
N PHE A 176 -14.93 -3.80 -0.72
CA PHE A 176 -15.39 -5.00 -0.03
C PHE A 176 -16.91 -4.99 0.14
N VAL A 177 -17.55 -6.15 0.00
CA VAL A 177 -18.98 -6.38 0.32
C VAL A 177 -19.16 -7.55 1.27
N SER A 178 -18.08 -8.18 1.71
CA SER A 178 -18.04 -9.28 2.67
C SER A 178 -16.73 -9.23 3.45
N CYS A 179 -16.77 -9.59 4.73
CA CYS A 179 -15.57 -9.69 5.57
C CYS A 179 -14.77 -10.98 5.37
N ASN A 180 -15.28 -11.96 4.65
CA ASN A 180 -14.62 -13.26 4.46
C ASN A 180 -14.26 -13.56 3.00
N GLY A 181 -14.72 -12.75 2.04
CA GLY A 181 -14.48 -12.90 0.62
C GLY A 181 -15.30 -14.00 -0.08
N LEU A 182 -16.25 -14.62 0.60
CA LEU A 182 -17.12 -15.65 0.00
C LEU A 182 -18.28 -14.97 -0.77
N THR A 183 -17.98 -14.34 -1.89
CA THR A 183 -18.95 -13.65 -2.74
C THR A 183 -18.50 -13.58 -4.19
N LEU A 184 -19.43 -13.74 -5.13
CA LEU A 184 -19.24 -13.53 -6.57
C LEU A 184 -19.72 -12.15 -7.03
N SER A 185 -19.99 -11.23 -6.11
CA SER A 185 -20.40 -9.88 -6.44
C SER A 185 -19.30 -9.15 -7.21
N ASN A 186 -19.65 -8.56 -8.37
CA ASN A 186 -18.73 -7.70 -9.12
C ASN A 186 -18.36 -6.39 -8.40
N ARG A 187 -19.01 -6.12 -7.26
CA ARG A 187 -18.65 -5.01 -6.36
C ARG A 187 -17.63 -5.41 -5.30
N HIS A 188 -17.17 -6.68 -5.29
CA HIS A 188 -16.13 -7.16 -4.39
C HIS A 188 -14.86 -7.39 -5.18
N TYR A 189 -13.92 -6.48 -5.09
CA TYR A 189 -12.69 -6.50 -5.87
C TYR A 189 -11.54 -5.82 -5.15
N SER A 190 -10.33 -6.16 -5.56
CA SER A 190 -9.09 -5.48 -5.21
C SER A 190 -8.07 -5.68 -6.34
N THR A 191 -6.90 -5.11 -6.19
CA THR A 191 -5.75 -5.28 -7.10
C THR A 191 -4.58 -5.93 -6.37
N ALA A 192 -3.60 -6.46 -7.11
CA ALA A 192 -2.40 -7.00 -6.47
C ALA A 192 -1.62 -5.90 -5.75
N LEU A 193 -1.62 -4.68 -6.29
CA LEU A 193 -0.99 -3.51 -5.68
C LEU A 193 -1.69 -3.10 -4.37
N ASP A 194 -3.01 -2.94 -4.36
CA ASP A 194 -3.77 -2.56 -3.16
C ASP A 194 -3.64 -3.63 -2.07
N ILE A 195 -3.69 -4.92 -2.45
CA ILE A 195 -3.49 -6.04 -1.52
C ILE A 195 -2.07 -6.02 -0.92
N ALA A 196 -1.05 -5.71 -1.72
CA ALA A 196 0.32 -5.59 -1.22
C ALA A 196 0.43 -4.46 -0.17
N GLN A 197 -0.24 -3.33 -0.36
CA GLN A 197 -0.25 -2.23 0.62
C GLN A 197 -0.93 -2.64 1.94
N ILE A 198 -2.06 -3.35 1.88
CA ILE A 198 -2.71 -3.89 3.09
C ILE A 198 -1.80 -4.88 3.82
N ALA A 199 -1.12 -5.76 3.06
CA ALA A 199 -0.22 -6.75 3.62
C ALA A 199 1.02 -6.10 4.26
N LEU A 200 1.55 -5.04 3.63
CA LEU A 200 2.70 -4.29 4.13
C LEU A 200 2.39 -3.64 5.48
N GLU A 201 1.25 -2.93 5.62
CA GLU A 201 0.80 -2.35 6.89
C GLU A 201 0.76 -3.41 8.00
N LEU A 202 0.17 -4.59 7.73
CA LEU A 202 0.10 -5.68 8.70
C LEU A 202 1.47 -6.28 9.06
N ILE A 203 2.45 -6.22 8.15
CA ILE A 203 3.83 -6.65 8.41
C ILE A 203 4.54 -5.64 9.31
N GLU A 204 4.36 -4.35 9.04
CA GLU A 204 4.98 -3.25 9.80
C GLU A 204 4.46 -3.21 11.24
N GLU A 205 3.17 -3.40 11.45
CA GLU A 205 2.57 -3.53 12.78
C GLU A 205 3.02 -4.80 13.52
N GLY A 206 3.55 -5.79 12.78
CA GLY A 206 4.16 -7.01 13.33
C GLY A 206 3.17 -8.08 13.83
N ASP A 207 1.90 -7.78 13.88
CA ASP A 207 0.90 -8.66 14.53
C ASP A 207 0.46 -9.85 13.68
N ILE A 208 0.42 -9.70 12.34
CA ILE A 208 -0.07 -10.77 11.47
C ILE A 208 0.87 -11.97 11.42
N LEU A 209 2.19 -11.74 11.46
CA LEU A 209 3.20 -12.78 11.29
C LEU A 209 3.18 -13.80 12.43
N ARG A 210 2.80 -13.37 13.64
CA ARG A 210 2.64 -14.28 14.79
C ARG A 210 1.51 -15.31 14.60
N TYR A 211 0.62 -15.12 13.62
CA TYR A 211 -0.42 -16.08 13.24
C TYR A 211 -0.09 -16.78 11.92
N SER A 212 0.35 -16.05 10.91
CA SER A 212 0.53 -16.58 9.56
C SER A 212 1.72 -17.52 9.42
N SER A 213 2.72 -17.42 10.30
CA SER A 213 3.87 -18.33 10.35
C SER A 213 3.56 -19.68 11.01
N ILE A 214 2.37 -19.85 11.59
CA ILE A 214 2.00 -21.07 12.30
C ILE A 214 1.47 -22.11 11.33
N LYS A 215 2.13 -23.29 11.26
CA LYS A 215 1.68 -24.43 10.45
C LYS A 215 0.46 -25.13 11.06
N GLU A 216 0.45 -25.29 12.39
CA GLU A 216 -0.63 -25.94 13.13
C GLU A 216 -0.82 -25.29 14.50
N LYS A 217 -2.06 -25.10 14.94
CA LYS A 217 -2.40 -24.56 16.28
C LYS A 217 -3.68 -25.18 16.80
N ASP A 218 -3.65 -25.60 18.07
CA ASP A 218 -4.88 -25.95 18.79
C ASP A 218 -5.55 -24.72 19.38
N ILE A 219 -6.85 -24.56 19.14
CA ILE A 219 -7.71 -23.58 19.80
C ILE A 219 -8.74 -24.26 20.68
N ILE A 220 -9.17 -23.58 21.73
CA ILE A 220 -10.14 -24.11 22.70
C ILE A 220 -11.49 -23.45 22.46
N ILE A 221 -12.54 -24.28 22.46
CA ILE A 221 -13.94 -23.83 22.41
C ILE A 221 -14.52 -23.90 23.82
N TYR A 222 -15.29 -22.89 24.19
CA TYR A 222 -15.87 -22.72 25.51
C TYR A 222 -17.41 -22.68 25.41
N LYS A 223 -18.12 -23.10 26.48
CA LYS A 223 -19.57 -22.84 26.69
C LYS A 223 -19.84 -21.59 27.52
N GLY A 224 -18.84 -21.09 28.20
CA GLY A 224 -18.81 -19.87 28.99
C GLY A 224 -17.35 -19.58 29.38
N PRO A 225 -17.06 -18.39 29.93
CA PRO A 225 -15.72 -18.10 30.44
C PRO A 225 -15.24 -19.22 31.35
N GLU A 226 -13.99 -19.69 31.13
CA GLU A 226 -13.35 -20.77 31.91
C GLU A 226 -14.05 -22.16 31.86
N MET A 227 -15.01 -22.35 30.92
CA MET A 227 -15.68 -23.64 30.70
C MET A 227 -15.29 -24.28 29.36
N PRO A 228 -14.08 -24.85 29.21
CA PRO A 228 -13.64 -25.46 27.97
C PRO A 228 -14.45 -26.72 27.68
N VAL A 229 -14.86 -26.91 26.41
CA VAL A 229 -15.63 -28.09 25.98
C VAL A 229 -14.89 -28.99 25.00
N ARG A 230 -14.05 -28.41 24.11
CA ARG A 230 -13.25 -29.17 23.16
C ARG A 230 -12.11 -28.35 22.58
N ARG A 231 -11.18 -29.06 21.96
CA ARG A 231 -10.13 -28.44 21.13
C ARG A 231 -10.46 -28.62 19.67
N ILE A 232 -10.01 -27.66 18.85
CA ILE A 232 -10.01 -27.73 17.39
C ILE A 232 -8.58 -27.49 16.94
N LYS A 233 -8.05 -28.44 16.16
CA LYS A 233 -6.76 -28.26 15.48
C LYS A 233 -6.98 -27.39 14.24
N LEU A 234 -6.26 -26.31 14.16
CA LEU A 234 -6.15 -25.47 12.96
C LEU A 234 -4.94 -25.94 12.16
N GLU A 235 -5.08 -26.04 10.85
CA GLU A 235 -4.01 -26.35 9.92
C GLU A 235 -3.90 -25.24 8.91
N SER A 236 -2.66 -24.78 8.64
CA SER A 236 -2.42 -23.68 7.71
C SER A 236 -2.77 -24.07 6.29
N THR A 237 -3.40 -23.13 5.58
CA THR A 237 -3.64 -23.25 4.14
C THR A 237 -2.41 -22.87 3.31
N ASN A 238 -1.38 -22.27 3.92
CA ASN A 238 -0.12 -21.96 3.28
C ASN A 238 0.79 -23.20 3.23
N ARG A 239 0.90 -23.82 2.06
CA ARG A 239 1.72 -25.03 1.86
C ARG A 239 3.22 -24.77 1.83
N LEU A 240 3.65 -23.53 1.67
CA LEU A 240 5.07 -23.18 1.64
C LEU A 240 5.70 -23.10 3.03
N LEU A 241 4.89 -23.08 4.12
CA LEU A 241 5.41 -23.07 5.49
C LEU A 241 6.24 -24.34 5.77
N GLY A 242 7.55 -24.13 6.01
CA GLY A 242 8.52 -25.19 6.23
C GLY A 242 8.98 -25.90 4.95
N GLU A 243 8.54 -25.45 3.76
CA GLU A 243 8.96 -25.96 2.46
C GLU A 243 9.84 -24.93 1.70
N TYR A 244 9.56 -23.62 1.86
CA TYR A 244 10.36 -22.54 1.30
C TYR A 244 11.08 -21.78 2.43
N GLU A 245 12.37 -21.51 2.25
CA GLU A 245 13.19 -20.85 3.26
C GLU A 245 12.67 -19.45 3.57
N GLY A 246 12.56 -19.13 4.85
CA GLY A 246 12.14 -17.82 5.32
C GLY A 246 10.66 -17.50 5.18
N ILE A 247 9.85 -18.36 4.54
CA ILE A 247 8.41 -18.11 4.38
C ILE A 247 7.70 -18.11 5.75
N ASP A 248 6.95 -17.02 6.04
CA ASP A 248 6.27 -16.84 7.33
C ASP A 248 4.84 -16.28 7.19
N GLY A 249 4.34 -16.15 5.97
CA GLY A 249 2.99 -15.66 5.71
C GLY A 249 2.56 -15.82 4.28
N MET A 250 1.39 -15.34 3.91
CA MET A 250 0.42 -14.66 4.76
C MET A 250 -0.97 -15.30 4.59
N LYS A 251 -1.55 -15.27 3.37
CA LYS A 251 -2.96 -15.67 3.18
C LYS A 251 -3.23 -16.24 1.79
N THR A 252 -3.93 -17.37 1.75
CA THR A 252 -4.44 -17.99 0.53
C THR A 252 -5.88 -17.59 0.25
N GLY A 253 -6.29 -17.67 -1.02
CA GLY A 253 -7.67 -17.47 -1.46
C GLY A 253 -8.03 -18.39 -2.62
N TRP A 254 -9.25 -18.94 -2.59
CA TRP A 254 -9.86 -19.66 -3.70
C TRP A 254 -11.37 -19.72 -3.54
N MET A 255 -12.10 -19.49 -4.60
CA MET A 255 -13.56 -19.52 -4.60
C MET A 255 -14.11 -20.01 -5.96
N GLY A 256 -13.40 -20.92 -6.60
CA GLY A 256 -13.75 -21.41 -7.93
C GLY A 256 -12.94 -20.74 -9.04
N PRO A 257 -13.27 -21.10 -10.30
CA PRO A 257 -12.57 -20.57 -11.48
C PRO A 257 -12.65 -19.04 -11.61
N GLU A 258 -13.70 -18.42 -11.09
CA GLU A 258 -13.94 -16.97 -11.16
C GLU A 258 -12.87 -16.18 -10.40
N SER A 259 -12.41 -16.69 -9.25
CA SER A 259 -11.33 -16.07 -8.49
C SER A 259 -9.96 -16.60 -8.88
N GLY A 260 -9.90 -17.82 -9.40
CA GLY A 260 -8.65 -18.60 -9.47
C GLY A 260 -8.04 -18.82 -8.09
N TYR A 261 -6.82 -19.34 -8.06
CA TYR A 261 -6.03 -19.49 -6.84
C TYR A 261 -5.26 -18.20 -6.57
N CYS A 262 -5.42 -17.66 -5.36
CA CYS A 262 -4.79 -16.42 -4.90
C CYS A 262 -3.86 -16.72 -3.72
N PHE A 263 -2.77 -15.97 -3.61
CA PHE A 263 -1.87 -16.05 -2.46
C PHE A 263 -1.15 -14.72 -2.25
N VAL A 264 -1.08 -14.31 -1.01
CA VAL A 264 -0.16 -13.29 -0.52
C VAL A 264 0.91 -14.04 0.25
N GLY A 265 2.13 -14.02 -0.24
CA GLY A 265 3.28 -14.70 0.35
C GLY A 265 4.28 -13.69 0.89
N THR A 266 4.86 -13.93 2.08
CA THR A 266 5.99 -13.15 2.58
C THR A 266 7.06 -14.09 3.11
N ALA A 267 8.32 -13.74 2.84
CA ALA A 267 9.48 -14.47 3.30
C ALA A 267 10.58 -13.51 3.74
N GLN A 268 11.37 -13.91 4.72
CA GLN A 268 12.55 -13.16 5.15
C GLN A 268 13.81 -14.04 5.11
N VAL A 269 14.79 -13.63 4.30
CA VAL A 269 16.09 -14.31 4.15
C VAL A 269 17.19 -13.26 4.32
N ASP A 270 18.19 -13.55 5.15
CA ASP A 270 19.36 -12.69 5.41
C ASP A 270 19.01 -11.21 5.72
N GLY A 271 17.91 -11.01 6.46
CA GLY A 271 17.43 -9.68 6.86
C GLY A 271 16.64 -8.93 5.78
N THR A 272 16.55 -9.46 4.57
CA THR A 272 15.69 -8.95 3.48
C THR A 272 14.33 -9.61 3.55
N ARG A 273 13.26 -8.82 3.55
CA ARG A 273 11.89 -9.32 3.47
C ARG A 273 11.30 -9.00 2.11
N LEU A 274 10.73 -10.03 1.48
CA LEU A 274 9.97 -9.90 0.25
C LEU A 274 8.49 -10.21 0.51
N LEU A 275 7.62 -9.52 -0.22
CA LEU A 275 6.19 -9.71 -0.26
C LEU A 275 5.76 -9.98 -1.70
N SER A 276 5.09 -11.11 -1.94
CA SER A 276 4.52 -11.47 -3.24
C SER A 276 3.01 -11.51 -3.19
N VAL A 277 2.37 -11.08 -4.26
CA VAL A 277 0.93 -11.22 -4.46
C VAL A 277 0.69 -11.92 -5.79
N THR A 278 -0.04 -13.03 -5.76
CA THR A 278 -0.56 -13.72 -6.94
C THR A 278 -2.08 -13.78 -6.85
N LEU A 279 -2.78 -13.26 -7.86
CA LEU A 279 -4.23 -13.33 -7.99
C LEU A 279 -4.60 -14.04 -9.29
N GLY A 280 -5.55 -14.95 -9.20
CA GLY A 280 -6.19 -15.53 -10.39
C GLY A 280 -5.38 -16.61 -11.13
N ALA A 281 -4.50 -17.35 -10.46
CA ALA A 281 -3.87 -18.52 -11.05
C ALA A 281 -4.93 -19.59 -11.31
N GLN A 282 -4.98 -20.15 -12.52
CA GLN A 282 -6.04 -21.08 -12.89
C GLN A 282 -5.75 -22.51 -12.46
N GLU A 283 -4.49 -22.91 -12.48
CA GLU A 283 -4.06 -24.24 -12.10
C GLU A 283 -3.93 -24.38 -10.57
N LYS A 284 -4.24 -25.56 -10.09
CA LYS A 284 -4.07 -25.88 -8.66
C LYS A 284 -2.61 -25.71 -8.26
N ASP A 285 -2.40 -25.04 -7.13
CA ASP A 285 -1.08 -24.69 -6.57
C ASP A 285 -0.24 -23.74 -7.46
N GLY A 286 -0.82 -23.18 -8.56
CA GLY A 286 -0.18 -22.19 -9.41
C GLY A 286 0.25 -20.94 -8.65
N ASN A 287 -0.58 -20.48 -7.72
CA ASN A 287 -0.27 -19.38 -6.83
C ASN A 287 0.99 -19.60 -5.97
N PHE A 288 1.24 -20.84 -5.54
CA PHE A 288 2.45 -21.19 -4.79
C PHE A 288 3.68 -21.28 -5.70
N ARG A 289 3.51 -21.88 -6.91
CA ARG A 289 4.60 -21.91 -7.90
C ARG A 289 5.03 -20.51 -8.32
N ASP A 290 4.09 -19.61 -8.53
CA ASP A 290 4.37 -18.21 -8.86
C ASP A 290 5.11 -17.52 -7.72
N THR A 291 4.65 -17.73 -6.47
CA THR A 291 5.34 -17.17 -5.29
C THR A 291 6.77 -17.66 -5.21
N VAL A 292 7.04 -18.96 -5.40
CA VAL A 292 8.41 -19.49 -5.40
C VAL A 292 9.25 -18.85 -6.49
N LYS A 293 8.76 -18.78 -7.74
CA LYS A 293 9.48 -18.12 -8.85
C LYS A 293 9.79 -16.65 -8.57
N MET A 294 8.82 -15.91 -8.03
CA MET A 294 9.02 -14.50 -7.66
C MET A 294 10.03 -14.35 -6.53
N MET A 295 9.93 -15.17 -5.48
CA MET A 295 10.88 -15.13 -4.35
C MET A 295 12.28 -15.53 -4.78
N ASP A 296 12.44 -16.60 -5.59
CA ASP A 296 13.73 -17.02 -6.14
C ASP A 296 14.36 -15.91 -7.00
N TYR A 297 13.56 -15.22 -7.80
CA TYR A 297 14.01 -14.05 -8.55
C TYR A 297 14.46 -12.92 -7.62
N GLY A 298 13.65 -12.58 -6.61
CA GLY A 298 13.94 -11.47 -5.70
C GLY A 298 15.11 -11.76 -4.75
N PHE A 299 15.28 -12.99 -4.24
CA PHE A 299 16.39 -13.37 -3.37
C PHE A 299 17.65 -13.81 -4.12
N GLY A 300 17.61 -13.91 -5.46
CA GLY A 300 18.74 -14.36 -6.29
C GLY A 300 19.88 -13.35 -6.30
N ASP A 301 20.09 -12.68 -7.44
CA ASP A 301 21.20 -11.73 -7.62
C ASP A 301 20.90 -10.32 -7.08
N PHE A 302 19.80 -10.13 -6.38
CA PHE A 302 19.42 -8.83 -5.82
C PHE A 302 20.21 -8.54 -4.53
N ARG A 303 20.60 -7.28 -4.36
CA ARG A 303 21.28 -6.77 -3.16
C ARG A 303 20.92 -5.32 -2.91
N TYR A 304 21.18 -4.83 -1.70
CA TYR A 304 21.08 -3.41 -1.39
C TYR A 304 22.25 -2.63 -1.94
N LEU A 305 21.97 -1.49 -2.54
CA LEU A 305 22.97 -0.52 -2.99
C LEU A 305 22.58 0.86 -2.43
N THR A 306 23.47 1.46 -1.64
CA THR A 306 23.35 2.85 -1.22
C THR A 306 23.84 3.75 -2.35
N LEU A 307 22.94 4.48 -3.01
CA LEU A 307 23.27 5.42 -4.09
C LEU A 307 23.74 6.76 -3.55
N MET A 308 23.15 7.22 -2.45
CA MET A 308 23.49 8.49 -1.78
C MET A 308 23.26 8.37 -0.28
N GLU A 309 24.10 9.00 0.50
CA GLU A 309 23.99 9.03 1.96
C GLU A 309 23.06 10.16 2.42
N LYS A 310 22.49 10.01 3.61
CA LYS A 310 21.75 11.03 4.34
C LYS A 310 22.55 12.34 4.42
N ASN A 311 21.85 13.47 4.26
CA ASN A 311 22.41 14.81 4.23
C ASN A 311 23.34 15.12 3.05
N GLN A 312 23.56 14.18 2.14
CA GLN A 312 24.27 14.45 0.88
C GLN A 312 23.47 15.42 0.03
N GLU A 313 24.14 16.43 -0.57
CA GLU A 313 23.50 17.41 -1.42
C GLU A 313 23.19 16.79 -2.78
N ALA A 314 21.90 16.72 -3.12
CA ALA A 314 21.39 16.11 -4.35
C ALA A 314 21.13 17.17 -5.44
N GLY A 315 21.14 18.44 -5.11
CA GLY A 315 20.92 19.53 -6.07
C GLY A 315 20.65 20.88 -5.44
N SER A 316 20.49 21.89 -6.27
CA SER A 316 20.14 23.24 -5.81
C SER A 316 19.28 24.00 -6.82
N ALA A 317 18.32 24.77 -6.32
CA ALA A 317 17.45 25.62 -7.11
C ALA A 317 17.60 27.11 -6.75
N ARG A 318 17.31 28.01 -7.70
CA ARG A 318 17.15 29.45 -7.44
C ARG A 318 15.70 29.74 -7.12
N VAL A 319 15.48 30.61 -6.12
CA VAL A 319 14.14 31.07 -5.73
C VAL A 319 14.08 32.59 -5.85
N GLU A 320 12.98 33.07 -6.40
CA GLU A 320 12.76 34.52 -6.55
C GLU A 320 12.71 35.20 -5.18
N GLY A 321 13.42 36.34 -5.04
CA GLY A 321 13.50 37.06 -3.77
C GLY A 321 14.65 36.64 -2.86
N SER A 322 15.54 35.73 -3.29
CA SER A 322 16.79 35.37 -2.59
C SER A 322 17.99 35.31 -3.53
N PHE A 323 19.17 35.77 -3.07
CA PHE A 323 20.42 35.52 -3.76
C PHE A 323 21.03 34.17 -3.42
N ARG A 324 20.57 33.52 -2.33
CA ARG A 324 21.00 32.20 -1.94
C ARG A 324 20.21 31.15 -2.72
N LYS A 325 20.90 30.15 -3.21
CA LYS A 325 20.24 28.95 -3.74
C LYS A 325 19.66 28.12 -2.58
N VAL A 326 18.50 27.55 -2.78
CA VAL A 326 17.98 26.48 -1.95
C VAL A 326 18.74 25.21 -2.30
N ARG A 327 19.34 24.53 -1.30
CA ARG A 327 20.06 23.28 -1.48
C ARG A 327 19.21 22.13 -0.99
N GLY A 328 18.98 21.17 -1.86
CA GLY A 328 18.25 19.94 -1.55
C GLY A 328 19.21 18.87 -1.03
N ILE A 329 18.85 18.29 0.10
CA ILE A 329 19.54 17.13 0.68
C ILE A 329 18.54 15.98 0.87
N LEU A 330 19.05 14.78 1.03
CA LEU A 330 18.26 13.62 1.43
C LEU A 330 18.05 13.61 2.93
N LYS A 331 16.83 13.24 3.36
CA LYS A 331 16.46 13.08 4.76
C LYS A 331 17.00 11.77 5.34
N ASP A 332 17.12 10.75 4.52
CA ASP A 332 17.60 9.40 4.86
C ASP A 332 18.53 8.91 3.74
N ASP A 333 19.25 7.79 3.96
CA ASP A 333 20.06 7.17 2.92
C ASP A 333 19.16 6.73 1.75
N LEU A 334 19.61 6.99 0.53
CA LEU A 334 18.95 6.50 -0.67
C LEU A 334 19.48 5.10 -0.99
N VAL A 335 18.73 4.11 -0.56
CA VAL A 335 19.06 2.71 -0.76
C VAL A 335 18.07 2.10 -1.74
N ILE A 336 18.55 1.34 -2.69
CA ILE A 336 17.73 0.56 -3.61
C ILE A 336 18.10 -0.92 -3.51
N TYR A 337 17.11 -1.78 -3.73
CA TYR A 337 17.28 -3.22 -3.80
C TYR A 337 17.14 -3.69 -5.24
N GLY A 338 18.15 -4.34 -5.78
CA GLY A 338 18.13 -4.71 -7.20
C GLY A 338 19.29 -5.61 -7.62
N ASN A 339 19.20 -6.14 -8.84
CA ASN A 339 20.27 -6.82 -9.53
C ASN A 339 21.05 -5.78 -10.34
N PHE A 340 22.31 -5.52 -9.96
CA PHE A 340 23.10 -4.40 -10.48
C PHE A 340 24.30 -4.85 -11.29
N GLU A 341 24.40 -4.33 -12.50
CA GLU A 341 25.67 -4.18 -13.18
C GLU A 341 26.18 -2.74 -12.92
N GLU A 342 27.46 -2.55 -12.66
CA GLU A 342 28.04 -1.23 -12.35
C GLU A 342 27.72 -0.19 -13.44
N GLY A 343 27.24 0.99 -13.03
CA GLY A 343 26.99 2.13 -13.90
C GLY A 343 25.56 2.28 -14.47
N GLU A 344 24.61 1.43 -14.06
CA GLU A 344 23.25 1.46 -14.63
C GLU A 344 22.30 2.49 -14.00
N TYR A 345 22.71 3.25 -12.95
CA TYR A 345 21.84 4.18 -12.25
C TYR A 345 22.29 5.63 -12.38
N SER A 346 21.30 6.50 -12.60
CA SER A 346 21.46 7.95 -12.53
C SER A 346 20.39 8.58 -11.65
N THR A 347 20.68 9.77 -11.11
CA THR A 347 19.74 10.49 -10.25
C THR A 347 19.44 11.87 -10.81
N GLU A 348 18.20 12.33 -10.69
CA GLU A 348 17.76 13.65 -11.10
C GLU A 348 16.93 14.30 -9.99
N ALA A 349 17.36 15.52 -9.58
CA ALA A 349 16.64 16.31 -8.59
C ALA A 349 15.65 17.24 -9.28
N VAL A 350 14.37 17.05 -8.99
CA VAL A 350 13.27 17.90 -9.45
C VAL A 350 12.75 18.70 -8.26
N PHE A 351 12.82 20.02 -8.36
CA PHE A 351 12.35 20.93 -7.31
C PHE A 351 10.91 21.35 -7.56
N ASP A 352 10.13 21.39 -6.50
CA ASP A 352 8.76 21.91 -6.51
C ASP A 352 8.77 23.43 -6.80
N GLU A 353 7.60 24.03 -6.98
CA GLU A 353 7.47 25.50 -7.02
C GLU A 353 7.76 26.05 -5.62
N LEU A 354 8.88 26.79 -5.49
CA LEU A 354 9.41 27.20 -4.18
C LEU A 354 9.04 28.65 -3.85
N GLU A 355 8.43 28.84 -2.69
CA GLU A 355 8.09 30.16 -2.14
C GLU A 355 8.86 30.44 -0.85
N LEU A 356 9.36 31.68 -0.70
CA LEU A 356 10.08 32.10 0.50
C LEU A 356 9.12 32.63 1.60
N PRO A 357 9.40 32.35 2.90
CA PRO A 357 10.61 31.71 3.44
C PRO A 357 10.53 30.18 3.38
N ILE A 358 11.68 29.54 3.14
CA ILE A 358 11.83 28.07 3.21
C ILE A 358 12.57 27.74 4.50
N LYS A 359 12.11 26.74 5.23
CA LYS A 359 12.71 26.25 6.47
C LYS A 359 13.64 25.06 6.23
N GLU A 360 14.66 24.94 7.08
CA GLU A 360 15.45 23.71 7.13
C GLU A 360 14.56 22.49 7.37
N GLY A 361 14.80 21.40 6.62
CA GLY A 361 13.99 20.18 6.66
C GLY A 361 12.65 20.26 5.94
N GLN A 362 12.25 21.43 5.41
CA GLN A 362 11.04 21.56 4.59
C GLN A 362 11.22 20.81 3.27
N LYS A 363 10.20 20.02 2.85
CA LYS A 363 10.16 19.42 1.53
C LYS A 363 10.23 20.48 0.44
N ILE A 364 11.11 20.26 -0.54
CA ILE A 364 11.39 21.20 -1.63
C ILE A 364 11.45 20.53 -3.01
N GLY A 365 11.19 19.23 -3.09
CA GLY A 365 11.21 18.49 -4.34
C GLY A 365 11.36 16.99 -4.15
N THR A 366 11.69 16.32 -5.25
CA THR A 366 11.87 14.88 -5.32
C THR A 366 13.16 14.56 -6.08
N LEU A 367 13.93 13.61 -5.56
CA LEU A 367 15.05 12.99 -6.27
C LEU A 367 14.55 11.70 -6.93
N TYR A 368 14.62 11.66 -8.24
CA TYR A 368 14.30 10.45 -9.01
C TYR A 368 15.56 9.64 -9.26
N VAL A 369 15.44 8.33 -9.17
CA VAL A 369 16.47 7.37 -9.54
C VAL A 369 16.05 6.71 -10.84
N TYR A 370 16.91 6.77 -11.83
CA TYR A 370 16.72 6.12 -13.13
C TYR A 370 17.61 4.89 -13.24
N GLY A 371 17.05 3.78 -13.70
CA GLY A 371 17.75 2.60 -14.16
C GLY A 371 17.39 2.36 -15.64
N LYS A 372 18.38 2.36 -16.55
CA LYS A 372 18.17 2.22 -18.00
C LYS A 372 17.07 3.18 -18.53
N ASP A 373 17.20 4.46 -18.18
CA ASP A 373 16.28 5.56 -18.58
C ASP A 373 14.85 5.50 -18.02
N LYS A 374 14.58 4.65 -17.02
CA LYS A 374 13.29 4.56 -16.33
C LYS A 374 13.42 4.86 -14.85
N ILE A 375 12.38 5.49 -14.26
CA ILE A 375 12.35 5.75 -12.82
C ILE A 375 12.15 4.41 -12.09
N VAL A 376 13.10 4.06 -11.23
CA VAL A 376 13.09 2.83 -10.42
C VAL A 376 12.85 3.10 -8.95
N HIS A 377 13.15 4.34 -8.50
CA HIS A 377 12.91 4.77 -7.12
C HIS A 377 12.80 6.30 -7.07
N GLN A 378 12.24 6.83 -5.97
CA GLN A 378 12.19 8.25 -5.70
C GLN A 378 12.40 8.53 -4.21
N ALA A 379 13.03 9.66 -3.88
CA ALA A 379 13.24 10.10 -2.52
C ALA A 379 12.88 11.58 -2.34
N GLU A 380 12.42 11.93 -1.14
CA GLU A 380 12.07 13.31 -0.81
C GLU A 380 13.32 14.19 -0.67
N LEU A 381 13.32 15.34 -1.34
CA LEU A 381 14.33 16.38 -1.15
C LEU A 381 13.85 17.39 -0.11
N VAL A 382 14.67 17.62 0.92
CA VAL A 382 14.41 18.63 1.94
C VAL A 382 15.46 19.74 1.92
N SER A 383 15.09 20.93 2.37
CA SER A 383 16.01 22.07 2.42
C SER A 383 17.09 21.86 3.47
N LYS A 384 18.35 22.03 3.07
CA LYS A 384 19.54 21.94 3.92
C LYS A 384 19.61 23.03 5.00
N SER A 385 18.96 24.16 4.78
CA SER A 385 19.03 25.32 5.68
C SER A 385 17.89 26.28 5.44
N ASP A 386 17.64 27.18 6.39
CA ASP A 386 16.70 28.29 6.22
C ASP A 386 17.12 29.20 5.05
N VAL A 387 16.15 29.52 4.18
CA VAL A 387 16.30 30.53 3.12
C VAL A 387 15.19 31.56 3.26
N SER A 388 15.57 32.80 3.58
CA SER A 388 14.64 33.87 3.79
C SER A 388 14.64 34.84 2.61
N ARG A 389 13.52 35.56 2.43
CA ARG A 389 13.40 36.63 1.47
C ARG A 389 14.28 37.82 1.91
N LEU A 390 15.04 38.40 0.98
CA LEU A 390 15.88 39.54 1.28
C LEU A 390 15.02 40.78 1.58
N TRP A 391 15.44 41.57 2.56
CA TRP A 391 14.73 42.73 3.02
C TRP A 391 14.45 43.76 1.90
N ILE A 392 15.33 43.85 0.91
CA ILE A 392 15.20 44.76 -0.26
C ILE A 392 13.97 44.37 -1.13
N PHE A 393 13.65 43.06 -1.29
CA PHE A 393 12.45 42.64 -1.99
C PHE A 393 11.19 42.85 -1.14
N VAL A 394 11.29 42.67 0.19
CA VAL A 394 10.19 42.99 1.12
C VAL A 394 9.86 44.49 1.09
N LEU A 395 10.88 45.33 1.00
CA LEU A 395 10.69 46.78 0.89
C LEU A 395 10.08 47.16 -0.47
N ALA A 396 10.55 46.58 -1.56
CA ALA A 396 10.02 46.79 -2.91
C ALA A 396 8.53 46.43 -3.01
N ASP A 397 8.10 45.34 -2.40
CA ASP A 397 6.68 44.94 -2.38
C ASP A 397 5.83 45.86 -1.50
N ARG A 398 6.35 46.35 -0.35
CA ARG A 398 5.67 47.34 0.45
C ARG A 398 5.49 48.66 -0.30
N ILE A 399 6.49 49.07 -1.09
CA ILE A 399 6.39 50.27 -1.94
C ILE A 399 5.35 50.05 -3.02
N LYS A 400 5.35 48.89 -3.71
CA LYS A 400 4.32 48.57 -4.72
C LYS A 400 2.91 48.56 -4.14
N SER A 401 2.71 48.04 -2.93
CA SER A 401 1.40 48.03 -2.26
C SER A 401 0.89 49.38 -1.80
N LEU A 402 1.75 50.42 -1.75
CA LEU A 402 1.34 51.80 -1.45
C LEU A 402 0.85 52.55 -2.69
N PHE A 403 1.10 52.00 -3.90
CA PHE A 403 0.72 52.60 -5.19
C PHE A 403 -0.29 51.74 -5.98
N SER A 404 -0.76 50.62 -5.41
CA SER A 404 -1.84 49.81 -5.90
C SER A 404 -3.11 50.00 -5.07
#